data_e44e1f1d0b223b4583adf21260eabec1
#
_entry.id   e44e1f1d0b223b4583adf21260eabec1
#
_cell.length_a   1.000
_cell.length_b   1.000
_cell.length_c   1.000
_cell.angle_alpha   90.00
_cell.angle_beta   90.00
_cell.angle_gamma   90.00
#
_symmetry.space_group_name_H-M   'P 1'
#
loop_
_entity.id
_entity.type
_entity.pdbx_description
1 polymer ?
#
loop_
_entity_poly.entity_id
_entity_poly.type
_entity_poly.pdbx_seq_one_letter_code
_entity_poly.pdbx_strand_id
1 'polypeptide(L)'
;MLKHKRTLAGILAATMMLSMAACGGGGSSSGGGSNADEGPQDPNAAAAAGTLELTDWEQSSGIFNTDETDEELYEKAKEEGKVTVYSISSRITKVAKAFSEKYPGVEVEPFDISTNELLEKVTREYDAGQHVADVVHIKDQDGTLYNEYVTARKFYNYKPADILSHIDEKYTSTQTPLYIELTQLFYNAEANPDGSPITNIWQLTEPDWKGRVLMQNPLDNLAWGSWITGFCVGDVPDQLAASYKELYGKDLELSDGCENAGYEFLKRLH
;
A
#
# COMPACT_ATOMS: atom_id res chain seq x y z
N MET A 1 31.59 17.07 31.08
CA MET A 1 32.19 16.04 31.97
C MET A 1 31.13 15.53 32.91
N LEU A 2 30.49 14.41 32.60
CA LEU A 2 30.07 13.41 33.61
C LEU A 2 29.74 12.12 32.88
N LYS A 3 30.55 11.12 33.07
CA LYS A 3 30.40 9.73 32.63
C LYS A 3 29.40 9.05 33.55
N HIS A 4 28.42 8.34 33.00
CA HIS A 4 27.77 7.30 33.76
C HIS A 4 27.83 5.98 32.97
N LYS A 5 28.70 5.11 33.47
CA LYS A 5 28.71 3.68 33.17
C LYS A 5 27.50 3.05 33.85
N ARG A 6 26.77 2.18 33.15
CA ARG A 6 25.88 1.22 33.80
C ARG A 6 26.20 -0.20 33.33
N THR A 7 26.44 -0.98 34.34
CA THR A 7 26.85 -2.35 34.43
C THR A 7 25.72 -3.31 34.02
N LEU A 8 26.12 -4.38 33.33
CA LEU A 8 25.39 -5.63 33.16
C LEU A 8 25.10 -6.30 34.50
N ALA A 9 23.94 -6.88 34.66
CA ALA A 9 23.75 -8.11 35.42
C ALA A 9 22.52 -8.82 34.84
N GLY A 10 22.76 -10.02 34.33
CA GLY A 10 21.78 -10.97 33.86
C GLY A 10 21.09 -11.73 34.99
N ILE A 11 20.04 -12.42 34.64
CA ILE A 11 19.64 -13.72 35.21
C ILE A 11 18.72 -14.42 34.18
N LEU A 12 19.17 -15.61 33.80
CA LEU A 12 18.44 -16.69 33.15
C LEU A 12 17.42 -17.27 34.12
N ALA A 13 16.20 -17.55 33.66
CA ALA A 13 15.40 -18.64 34.20
C ALA A 13 14.43 -19.16 33.13
N ALA A 14 14.76 -20.35 32.66
CA ALA A 14 13.87 -21.21 31.88
C ALA A 14 12.81 -21.83 32.76
N THR A 15 11.59 -21.92 32.28
CA THR A 15 10.64 -22.97 32.71
C THR A 15 9.71 -23.32 31.55
N MET A 16 9.98 -24.48 30.95
CA MET A 16 9.02 -25.25 30.16
C MET A 16 7.94 -25.79 31.08
N MET A 17 6.68 -25.67 30.69
CA MET A 17 5.65 -26.62 31.07
C MET A 17 4.78 -26.98 29.86
N LEU A 18 4.99 -28.21 29.41
CA LEU A 18 4.03 -28.98 28.64
C LEU A 18 2.81 -29.30 29.52
N SER A 19 1.62 -29.16 28.97
CA SER A 19 0.47 -29.95 29.38
C SER A 19 -0.40 -30.30 28.19
N MET A 20 -0.31 -31.57 27.79
CA MET A 20 -1.34 -32.27 27.01
C MET A 20 -2.46 -32.69 27.93
N ALA A 21 -3.72 -32.51 27.48
CA ALA A 21 -4.87 -33.39 27.84
C ALA A 21 -5.94 -33.10 26.77
N ALA A 22 -6.24 -33.97 25.84
CA ALA A 22 -7.03 -35.21 25.90
C ALA A 22 -8.54 -34.95 25.89
N CYS A 23 -9.14 -35.39 24.79
CA CYS A 23 -10.51 -35.71 24.37
C CYS A 23 -11.59 -35.86 25.44
N GLY A 24 -12.82 -35.45 25.05
CA GLY A 24 -14.06 -36.04 25.56
C GLY A 24 -15.32 -35.23 25.36
N GLY A 25 -16.10 -35.53 24.35
CA GLY A 25 -17.54 -35.82 24.34
C GLY A 25 -18.58 -34.76 24.69
N GLY A 26 -19.33 -34.34 23.68
CA GLY A 26 -20.80 -34.38 23.66
C GLY A 26 -21.60 -33.33 24.45
N GLY A 27 -22.41 -32.53 23.70
CA GLY A 27 -23.55 -31.83 24.28
C GLY A 27 -23.94 -30.55 23.55
N SER A 28 -24.99 -30.61 22.76
CA SER A 28 -25.65 -29.48 22.09
C SER A 28 -26.13 -28.40 23.06
N SER A 29 -25.90 -27.13 22.77
CA SER A 29 -26.91 -26.08 22.94
C SER A 29 -26.54 -24.83 22.14
N SER A 30 -27.51 -24.37 21.40
CA SER A 30 -27.59 -23.17 20.58
C SER A 30 -27.20 -21.89 21.30
N GLY A 31 -26.33 -21.13 20.72
CA GLY A 31 -26.04 -19.74 21.07
C GLY A 31 -25.25 -19.11 19.94
N GLY A 32 -25.96 -18.46 18.99
CA GLY A 32 -25.35 -17.75 17.87
C GLY A 32 -24.56 -16.59 18.37
N GLY A 33 -23.27 -16.66 18.27
CA GLY A 33 -22.30 -15.58 18.26
C GLY A 33 -21.50 -15.75 17.00
N SER A 34 -21.87 -15.04 15.96
CA SER A 34 -21.05 -14.86 14.77
C SER A 34 -19.80 -14.10 15.18
N ASN A 35 -18.72 -14.80 15.51
CA ASN A 35 -17.40 -14.21 15.38
C ASN A 35 -17.19 -14.00 13.88
N ALA A 36 -17.54 -12.80 13.40
CA ALA A 36 -17.00 -12.28 12.18
C ALA A 36 -15.47 -12.32 12.37
N ASP A 37 -14.81 -12.99 11.47
CA ASP A 37 -13.37 -12.91 11.29
C ASP A 37 -13.08 -11.42 11.02
N GLU A 38 -12.77 -10.66 12.08
CA GLU A 38 -12.39 -9.26 11.96
C GLU A 38 -11.04 -9.29 11.28
N GLY A 39 -11.02 -8.97 9.99
CA GLY A 39 -9.81 -8.77 9.24
C GLY A 39 -8.87 -7.78 9.95
N PRO A 40 -7.62 -7.62 9.49
CA PRO A 40 -6.63 -6.77 10.15
C PRO A 40 -7.19 -5.36 10.38
N GLN A 41 -7.28 -4.94 11.64
CA GLN A 41 -7.84 -3.65 12.03
C GLN A 41 -6.89 -2.51 11.66
N ASP A 42 -7.43 -1.41 11.15
CA ASP A 42 -6.67 -0.17 10.92
C ASP A 42 -6.19 0.38 12.29
N PRO A 43 -4.86 0.49 12.54
CA PRO A 43 -4.33 1.00 13.79
C PRO A 43 -4.83 2.40 14.14
N ASN A 44 -5.05 3.27 13.16
CA ASN A 44 -5.58 4.61 13.38
C ASN A 44 -7.02 4.57 13.89
N ALA A 45 -7.86 3.69 13.32
CA ALA A 45 -9.23 3.51 13.77
C ALA A 45 -9.27 2.93 15.19
N ALA A 46 -8.41 1.94 15.49
CA ALA A 46 -8.30 1.35 16.82
C ALA A 46 -7.77 2.35 17.86
N ALA A 47 -6.81 3.21 17.50
CA ALA A 47 -6.30 4.27 18.34
C ALA A 47 -7.39 5.33 18.64
N ALA A 48 -8.13 5.77 17.61
CA ALA A 48 -9.23 6.73 17.76
C ALA A 48 -10.38 6.17 18.63
N ALA A 49 -10.63 4.86 18.56
CA ALA A 49 -11.59 4.19 19.41
C ALA A 49 -11.08 3.92 20.83
N GLY A 50 -9.80 4.19 21.12
CA GLY A 50 -9.17 3.89 22.41
C GLY A 50 -9.02 2.39 22.71
N THR A 51 -9.05 1.55 21.67
CA THR A 51 -8.93 0.09 21.78
C THR A 51 -7.53 -0.42 21.45
N LEU A 52 -6.66 0.45 20.91
CA LEU A 52 -5.28 0.09 20.58
C LEU A 52 -4.39 0.20 21.82
N GLU A 53 -3.71 -0.89 22.17
CA GLU A 53 -2.63 -0.86 23.15
C GLU A 53 -1.38 -0.27 22.51
N LEU A 54 -0.98 0.91 22.97
CA LEU A 54 0.19 1.63 22.43
C LEU A 54 1.47 1.16 23.10
N THR A 55 2.54 1.04 22.31
CA THR A 55 3.89 0.87 22.82
C THR A 55 4.41 2.15 23.46
N ASP A 56 5.48 2.06 24.28
CA ASP A 56 6.10 3.23 24.91
C ASP A 56 6.55 4.27 23.87
N TRP A 57 7.04 3.80 22.71
CA TRP A 57 7.43 4.66 21.62
C TRP A 57 6.22 5.38 21.01
N GLU A 58 5.13 4.68 20.70
CA GLU A 58 3.92 5.26 20.12
C GLU A 58 3.29 6.31 21.07
N GLN A 59 3.34 6.06 22.37
CA GLN A 59 2.88 7.04 23.36
C GLN A 59 3.77 8.29 23.40
N SER A 60 5.10 8.10 23.36
CA SER A 60 6.06 9.20 23.46
C SER A 60 6.19 10.01 22.17
N SER A 61 6.00 9.36 21.00
CA SER A 61 6.08 10.01 19.70
C SER A 61 4.84 10.85 19.36
N GLY A 62 3.69 10.56 20.00
CA GLY A 62 2.44 11.22 19.68
C GLY A 62 1.90 10.90 18.27
N ILE A 63 2.32 9.77 17.66
CA ILE A 63 2.02 9.40 16.26
C ILE A 63 0.50 9.33 15.96
N PHE A 64 -0.32 9.12 16.98
CA PHE A 64 -1.79 9.12 16.88
C PHE A 64 -2.44 10.40 17.38
N ASN A 65 -1.65 11.42 17.76
CA ASN A 65 -2.20 12.70 18.19
C ASN A 65 -2.65 13.51 16.97
N THR A 66 -3.92 13.88 16.92
CA THR A 66 -4.54 14.63 15.80
C THR A 66 -5.08 15.98 16.23
N ASP A 67 -4.91 16.36 17.50
CA ASP A 67 -5.52 17.55 18.08
C ASP A 67 -4.62 18.81 18.00
N GLU A 68 -3.41 18.67 17.46
CA GLU A 68 -2.42 19.74 17.36
C GLU A 68 -2.67 20.61 16.14
N THR A 69 -2.50 21.91 16.32
CA THR A 69 -2.56 22.90 15.24
C THR A 69 -1.27 22.87 14.39
N ASP A 70 -1.36 23.37 13.16
CA ASP A 70 -0.17 23.48 12.27
C ASP A 70 0.95 24.31 12.91
N GLU A 71 0.60 25.37 13.68
CA GLU A 71 1.57 26.18 14.40
C GLU A 71 2.28 25.39 15.50
N GLU A 72 1.55 24.61 16.29
CA GLU A 72 2.12 23.76 17.34
C GLU A 72 3.02 22.68 16.76
N LEU A 73 2.59 22.03 15.67
CA LEU A 73 3.40 21.06 14.93
C LEU A 73 4.68 21.69 14.39
N TYR A 74 4.60 22.92 13.83
CA TYR A 74 5.78 23.59 13.29
C TYR A 74 6.78 23.97 14.39
N GLU A 75 6.32 24.45 15.56
CA GLU A 75 7.22 24.73 16.68
C GLU A 75 7.95 23.47 17.15
N LYS A 76 7.26 22.34 17.28
CA LYS A 76 7.88 21.05 17.62
C LYS A 76 8.88 20.60 16.55
N ALA A 77 8.50 20.68 15.27
CA ALA A 77 9.38 20.33 14.16
C ALA A 77 10.68 21.17 14.13
N LYS A 78 10.62 22.44 14.54
CA LYS A 78 11.83 23.28 14.70
C LYS A 78 12.72 22.84 15.86
N GLU A 79 12.13 22.31 16.94
CA GLU A 79 12.91 21.76 18.06
C GLU A 79 13.63 20.47 17.64
N GLU A 80 13.00 19.64 16.82
CA GLU A 80 13.61 18.44 16.22
C GLU A 80 14.64 18.80 15.15
N GLY A 81 14.39 19.84 14.39
CA GLY A 81 15.30 20.43 13.41
C GLY A 81 15.44 19.70 12.10
N LYS A 82 14.97 18.43 11.99
CA LYS A 82 15.14 17.59 10.79
C LYS A 82 13.96 16.64 10.60
N VAL A 83 13.62 16.39 9.32
CA VAL A 83 12.70 15.33 8.89
C VAL A 83 13.36 14.46 7.81
N THR A 84 13.35 13.15 7.98
CA THR A 84 13.89 12.16 7.05
C THR A 84 12.78 11.58 6.20
N VAL A 85 12.93 11.68 4.87
CA VAL A 85 11.89 11.25 3.92
C VAL A 85 12.42 10.16 2.99
N TYR A 86 11.82 8.98 3.01
CA TYR A 86 12.06 7.92 2.02
C TYR A 86 11.03 8.02 0.90
N SER A 87 11.49 8.11 -0.33
CA SER A 87 10.61 8.31 -1.48
C SER A 87 11.05 7.49 -2.68
N ILE A 88 10.07 6.97 -3.41
CA ILE A 88 10.29 6.31 -4.71
C ILE A 88 10.33 7.29 -5.89
N SER A 89 10.40 8.58 -5.62
CA SER A 89 10.41 9.62 -6.65
C SER A 89 11.59 10.56 -6.49
N SER A 90 12.41 10.69 -7.53
CA SER A 90 13.53 11.64 -7.58
C SER A 90 13.10 13.12 -7.42
N ARG A 91 11.81 13.41 -7.57
CA ARG A 91 11.25 14.75 -7.33
C ARG A 91 11.28 15.14 -5.85
N ILE A 92 11.49 14.18 -4.93
CA ILE A 92 11.56 14.46 -3.50
C ILE A 92 12.62 15.51 -3.15
N THR A 93 13.73 15.54 -3.86
CA THR A 93 14.78 16.55 -3.68
C THR A 93 14.26 17.99 -3.90
N LYS A 94 13.38 18.18 -4.89
CA LYS A 94 12.76 19.49 -5.15
C LYS A 94 11.71 19.83 -4.08
N VAL A 95 10.96 18.84 -3.63
CA VAL A 95 9.97 19.00 -2.55
C VAL A 95 10.70 19.36 -1.25
N ALA A 96 11.76 18.65 -0.91
CA ALA A 96 12.59 18.92 0.27
C ALA A 96 13.07 20.37 0.31
N LYS A 97 13.62 20.86 -0.81
CA LYS A 97 14.07 22.25 -0.92
C LYS A 97 12.92 23.24 -0.69
N ALA A 98 11.79 23.05 -1.37
CA ALA A 98 10.63 23.94 -1.24
C ALA A 98 10.03 23.92 0.16
N PHE A 99 10.05 22.74 0.83
CA PHE A 99 9.59 22.60 2.19
C PHE A 99 10.48 23.37 3.17
N SER A 100 11.81 23.22 3.13
CA SER A 100 12.74 23.93 4.00
C SER A 100 12.73 25.45 3.76
N GLU A 101 12.44 25.89 2.54
CA GLU A 101 12.22 27.32 2.24
C GLU A 101 10.93 27.85 2.88
N LYS A 102 9.86 27.05 2.90
CA LYS A 102 8.57 27.42 3.49
C LYS A 102 8.57 27.34 5.02
N TYR A 103 9.32 26.40 5.58
CA TYR A 103 9.39 26.11 6.99
C TYR A 103 10.84 26.23 7.52
N PRO A 104 11.38 27.44 7.67
CA PRO A 104 12.76 27.67 8.13
C PRO A 104 13.00 27.05 9.51
N GLY A 105 14.12 26.38 9.67
CA GLY A 105 14.47 25.67 10.91
C GLY A 105 14.16 24.18 10.89
N VAL A 106 13.50 23.69 9.83
CA VAL A 106 13.30 22.25 9.60
C VAL A 106 14.05 21.83 8.35
N GLU A 107 15.10 21.03 8.50
CA GLU A 107 15.86 20.45 7.39
C GLU A 107 15.18 19.18 6.90
N VAL A 108 15.00 19.04 5.59
CA VAL A 108 14.50 17.80 5.00
C VAL A 108 15.67 16.99 4.44
N GLU A 109 15.85 15.76 4.92
CA GLU A 109 16.81 14.78 4.39
C GLU A 109 16.09 13.78 3.47
N PRO A 110 16.12 13.99 2.14
CA PRO A 110 15.40 13.14 1.20
C PRO A 110 16.26 11.95 0.73
N PHE A 111 15.67 10.78 0.68
CA PHE A 111 16.23 9.57 0.06
C PHE A 111 15.38 9.16 -1.14
N ASP A 112 16.00 9.14 -2.33
CA ASP A 112 15.40 8.62 -3.56
C ASP A 112 15.84 7.16 -3.72
N ILE A 113 14.95 6.22 -3.41
CA ILE A 113 15.24 4.78 -3.40
C ILE A 113 14.08 4.00 -4.04
N SER A 114 14.38 2.82 -4.58
CA SER A 114 13.34 1.98 -5.20
C SER A 114 12.37 1.41 -4.17
N THR A 115 11.18 0.98 -4.63
CA THR A 115 10.16 0.37 -3.75
C THR A 115 10.73 -0.78 -2.92
N ASN A 116 11.46 -1.69 -3.55
CA ASN A 116 12.01 -2.87 -2.86
C ASN A 116 13.06 -2.48 -1.82
N GLU A 117 13.97 -1.56 -2.17
CA GLU A 117 15.00 -1.06 -1.23
C GLU A 117 14.37 -0.32 -0.05
N LEU A 118 13.28 0.45 -0.30
CA LEU A 118 12.55 1.17 0.74
C LEU A 118 11.93 0.18 1.74
N LEU A 119 11.19 -0.80 1.25
CA LEU A 119 10.52 -1.79 2.10
C LEU A 119 11.53 -2.63 2.89
N GLU A 120 12.63 -3.05 2.25
CA GLU A 120 13.71 -3.78 2.91
C GLU A 120 14.39 -2.92 3.98
N LYS A 121 14.65 -1.65 3.68
CA LYS A 121 15.28 -0.71 4.61
C LYS A 121 14.41 -0.48 5.84
N VAL A 122 13.13 -0.15 5.65
CA VAL A 122 12.20 0.08 6.75
C VAL A 122 12.03 -1.19 7.59
N THR A 123 11.91 -2.36 6.96
CA THR A 123 11.80 -3.62 7.69
C THR A 123 13.01 -3.87 8.58
N ARG A 124 14.21 -3.67 8.07
CA ARG A 124 15.46 -3.84 8.87
C ARG A 124 15.55 -2.85 10.03
N GLU A 125 15.15 -1.60 9.79
CA GLU A 125 15.14 -0.56 10.82
C GLU A 125 14.11 -0.88 11.91
N TYR A 126 12.91 -1.28 11.52
CA TYR A 126 11.86 -1.70 12.44
C TYR A 126 12.29 -2.90 13.30
N ASP A 127 12.85 -3.94 12.68
CA ASP A 127 13.32 -5.15 13.38
C ASP A 127 14.48 -4.84 14.36
N ALA A 128 15.24 -3.76 14.09
CA ALA A 128 16.27 -3.26 14.96
C ALA A 128 15.77 -2.28 16.05
N GLY A 129 14.45 -2.01 16.09
CA GLY A 129 13.85 -1.02 17.00
C GLY A 129 14.24 0.42 16.67
N GLN A 130 14.52 0.71 15.40
CA GLN A 130 14.92 2.03 14.91
C GLN A 130 13.79 2.64 14.09
N HIS A 131 13.48 3.90 14.35
CA HIS A 131 12.52 4.69 13.61
C HIS A 131 13.28 5.83 12.91
N VAL A 132 13.85 5.53 11.72
CA VAL A 132 14.75 6.46 11.01
C VAL A 132 13.98 7.35 10.05
N ALA A 133 13.00 6.79 9.34
CA ALA A 133 12.16 7.56 8.44
C ALA A 133 10.97 8.16 9.17
N ASP A 134 10.80 9.47 9.06
CA ASP A 134 9.64 10.18 9.57
C ASP A 134 8.49 10.12 8.55
N VAL A 135 8.82 10.18 7.25
CA VAL A 135 7.84 10.14 6.17
C VAL A 135 8.24 9.12 5.11
N VAL A 136 7.28 8.31 4.69
CA VAL A 136 7.43 7.37 3.59
C VAL A 136 6.48 7.72 2.46
N HIS A 137 7.03 7.95 1.26
CA HIS A 137 6.28 8.14 0.03
C HIS A 137 6.48 6.94 -0.90
N ILE A 138 5.47 6.10 -1.01
CA ILE A 138 5.53 4.82 -1.70
C ILE A 138 4.19 4.53 -2.39
N LYS A 139 4.17 3.60 -3.35
CA LYS A 139 2.94 3.12 -3.98
C LYS A 139 2.47 1.83 -3.34
N ASP A 140 1.19 1.75 -3.04
CA ASP A 140 0.52 0.48 -2.76
C ASP A 140 -0.22 0.03 -4.03
N GLN A 141 0.21 -1.09 -4.61
CA GLN A 141 -0.30 -1.56 -5.88
C GLN A 141 -1.18 -2.80 -5.75
N ASP A 142 -1.03 -3.53 -4.66
CA ASP A 142 -1.66 -4.83 -4.43
C ASP A 142 -2.22 -4.99 -3.01
N GLY A 143 -2.21 -3.90 -2.22
CA GLY A 143 -2.64 -3.92 -0.82
C GLY A 143 -1.58 -4.38 0.17
N THR A 144 -0.37 -4.72 -0.29
CA THR A 144 0.73 -5.19 0.59
C THR A 144 1.08 -4.15 1.66
N LEU A 145 1.13 -2.85 1.30
CA LEU A 145 1.49 -1.80 2.27
C LEU A 145 0.47 -1.74 3.41
N TYR A 146 -0.81 -1.76 3.08
CA TYR A 146 -1.84 -1.76 4.11
C TYR A 146 -1.79 -3.04 4.94
N ASN A 147 -1.82 -4.21 4.29
CA ASN A 147 -1.97 -5.50 4.96
C ASN A 147 -0.75 -5.94 5.76
N GLU A 148 0.47 -5.57 5.35
CA GLU A 148 1.70 -6.07 5.96
C GLU A 148 2.52 -5.01 6.69
N TYR A 149 2.29 -3.73 6.39
CA TYR A 149 3.06 -2.64 6.98
C TYR A 149 2.21 -1.74 7.89
N VAL A 150 1.02 -1.32 7.45
CA VAL A 150 0.16 -0.46 8.28
C VAL A 150 -0.46 -1.27 9.41
N THR A 151 -1.05 -2.42 9.13
CA THR A 151 -1.65 -3.28 10.16
C THR A 151 -0.62 -3.84 11.15
N ALA A 152 0.63 -4.05 10.70
CA ALA A 152 1.74 -4.45 11.54
C ALA A 152 2.43 -3.28 12.27
N ARG A 153 1.93 -2.05 12.12
CA ARG A 153 2.47 -0.82 12.71
C ARG A 153 3.93 -0.52 12.36
N LYS A 154 4.36 -0.95 11.16
CA LYS A 154 5.62 -0.54 10.55
C LYS A 154 5.50 0.80 9.84
N PHE A 155 4.30 1.09 9.34
CA PHE A 155 3.88 2.38 8.79
C PHE A 155 2.64 2.87 9.51
N TYR A 156 2.52 4.18 9.63
CA TYR A 156 1.38 4.85 10.23
C TYR A 156 0.75 5.79 9.20
N ASN A 157 -0.57 5.89 9.21
CA ASN A 157 -1.29 6.82 8.35
C ASN A 157 -1.41 8.18 9.03
N TYR A 158 -0.77 9.19 8.49
CA TYR A 158 -1.09 10.57 8.85
C TYR A 158 -2.35 11.00 8.10
N LYS A 159 -3.42 11.31 8.83
CA LYS A 159 -4.75 11.64 8.28
C LYS A 159 -5.16 13.07 8.62
N PRO A 160 -4.57 14.11 8.01
CA PRO A 160 -4.92 15.52 8.27
C PRO A 160 -6.35 15.81 7.79
N ALA A 161 -7.23 16.20 8.71
CA ALA A 161 -8.67 16.32 8.47
C ALA A 161 -9.01 17.38 7.40
N ASP A 162 -8.27 18.48 7.37
CA ASP A 162 -8.42 19.55 6.38
C ASP A 162 -8.14 19.07 4.96
N ILE A 163 -7.04 18.34 4.73
CA ILE A 163 -6.66 17.78 3.45
C ILE A 163 -7.64 16.68 3.03
N LEU A 164 -7.95 15.75 3.94
CA LEU A 164 -8.84 14.62 3.65
C LEU A 164 -10.27 15.06 3.32
N SER A 165 -10.72 16.18 3.85
CA SER A 165 -12.03 16.75 3.52
C SER A 165 -12.21 17.10 2.03
N HIS A 166 -11.12 17.23 1.29
CA HIS A 166 -11.09 17.53 -0.15
C HIS A 166 -10.89 16.29 -1.03
N ILE A 167 -10.75 15.10 -0.44
CA ILE A 167 -10.51 13.85 -1.15
C ILE A 167 -11.72 12.92 -0.95
N ASP A 168 -12.18 12.28 -2.02
CA ASP A 168 -13.28 11.31 -1.94
C ASP A 168 -12.88 10.15 -1.01
N GLU A 169 -13.75 9.81 -0.05
CA GLU A 169 -13.53 8.80 0.99
C GLU A 169 -13.09 7.44 0.45
N LYS A 170 -13.57 7.06 -0.74
CA LYS A 170 -13.15 5.80 -1.40
C LYS A 170 -11.65 5.69 -1.64
N TYR A 171 -10.91 6.82 -1.67
CA TYR A 171 -9.48 6.85 -1.86
C TYR A 171 -8.68 7.01 -0.57
N THR A 172 -9.34 7.23 0.57
CA THR A 172 -8.69 7.50 1.86
C THR A 172 -8.92 6.40 2.89
N SER A 173 -9.58 5.31 2.48
CA SER A 173 -9.97 4.23 3.38
C SER A 173 -8.76 3.50 4.00
N THR A 174 -7.70 3.32 3.24
CA THR A 174 -6.51 2.55 3.68
C THR A 174 -5.30 3.42 3.97
N GLN A 175 -4.97 4.38 3.09
CA GLN A 175 -3.84 5.30 3.24
C GLN A 175 -4.24 6.72 2.83
N THR A 176 -3.40 7.70 3.20
CA THR A 176 -3.53 9.08 2.72
C THR A 176 -2.86 9.22 1.35
N PRO A 177 -3.62 9.41 0.26
CA PRO A 177 -3.04 9.48 -1.08
C PRO A 177 -2.43 10.86 -1.34
N LEU A 178 -1.21 10.89 -1.84
CA LEU A 178 -0.61 12.11 -2.40
C LEU A 178 -1.12 12.38 -3.82
N TYR A 179 -1.29 11.32 -4.62
CA TYR A 179 -1.87 11.35 -5.96
C TYR A 179 -2.34 9.94 -6.36
N ILE A 180 -3.16 9.89 -7.39
CA ILE A 180 -3.64 8.64 -7.99
C ILE A 180 -3.08 8.58 -9.41
N GLU A 181 -2.47 7.45 -9.75
CA GLU A 181 -2.01 7.17 -11.11
C GLU A 181 -2.99 6.25 -11.82
N LEU A 182 -3.23 6.52 -13.09
CA LEU A 182 -4.04 5.70 -13.96
C LEU A 182 -3.15 5.05 -15.02
N THR A 183 -3.26 3.73 -15.17
CA THR A 183 -2.70 3.03 -16.31
C THR A 183 -3.73 3.04 -17.44
N GLN A 184 -3.35 3.58 -18.61
CA GLN A 184 -4.24 3.76 -19.74
C GLN A 184 -3.59 3.28 -21.03
N LEU A 185 -4.42 2.94 -22.00
CA LEU A 185 -3.98 2.72 -23.37
C LEU A 185 -3.86 4.06 -24.09
N PHE A 186 -2.74 4.27 -24.76
CA PHE A 186 -2.48 5.45 -25.57
C PHE A 186 -2.29 5.03 -27.03
N TYR A 187 -2.72 5.86 -27.94
CA TYR A 187 -2.47 5.69 -29.35
C TYR A 187 -1.81 6.93 -29.97
N ASN A 188 -1.11 6.74 -31.09
CA ASN A 188 -0.54 7.85 -31.82
C ASN A 188 -1.63 8.57 -32.61
N ALA A 189 -1.97 9.80 -32.19
CA ALA A 189 -3.02 10.60 -32.81
C ALA A 189 -2.68 11.09 -34.22
N GLU A 190 -1.39 11.26 -34.55
CA GLU A 190 -0.98 11.64 -35.92
C GLU A 190 -1.19 10.50 -36.92
N ALA A 191 -0.97 9.25 -36.45
CA ALA A 191 -1.20 8.07 -37.26
C ALA A 191 -2.68 7.65 -37.32
N ASN A 192 -3.50 8.17 -36.38
CA ASN A 192 -4.94 7.86 -36.25
C ASN A 192 -5.74 9.17 -36.08
N PRO A 193 -5.84 10.00 -37.11
CA PRO A 193 -6.48 11.33 -37.02
C PRO A 193 -7.99 11.24 -36.76
N ASP A 194 -8.60 10.10 -37.07
CA ASP A 194 -10.05 9.88 -36.88
C ASP A 194 -10.41 9.40 -35.46
N GLY A 195 -9.42 9.26 -34.59
CA GLY A 195 -9.60 8.84 -33.19
C GLY A 195 -8.95 7.52 -32.85
N SER A 196 -9.40 6.89 -31.75
CA SER A 196 -8.85 5.61 -31.30
C SER A 196 -8.99 4.52 -32.34
N PRO A 197 -7.89 3.80 -32.67
CA PRO A 197 -7.95 2.70 -33.65
C PRO A 197 -8.64 1.44 -33.10
N ILE A 198 -8.95 1.43 -31.79
CA ILE A 198 -9.75 0.37 -31.16
C ILE A 198 -10.89 0.98 -30.36
N THR A 199 -12.00 0.26 -30.32
CA THR A 199 -13.18 0.58 -29.50
C THR A 199 -13.41 -0.43 -28.40
N ASN A 200 -12.71 -1.58 -28.48
CA ASN A 200 -12.82 -2.68 -27.53
C ASN A 200 -11.46 -3.32 -27.32
N ILE A 201 -11.11 -3.63 -26.07
CA ILE A 201 -9.80 -4.15 -25.72
C ILE A 201 -9.48 -5.51 -26.39
N TRP A 202 -10.50 -6.34 -26.67
CA TRP A 202 -10.32 -7.62 -27.34
C TRP A 202 -9.77 -7.50 -28.76
N GLN A 203 -9.95 -6.34 -29.41
CA GLN A 203 -9.35 -6.11 -30.72
C GLN A 203 -7.82 -6.21 -30.69
N LEU A 204 -7.18 -5.90 -29.53
CA LEU A 204 -5.73 -6.05 -29.36
C LEU A 204 -5.26 -7.51 -29.44
N THR A 205 -6.16 -8.49 -29.32
CA THR A 205 -5.86 -9.91 -29.44
C THR A 205 -5.99 -10.43 -30.88
N GLU A 206 -6.44 -9.58 -31.82
CA GLU A 206 -6.60 -9.93 -33.22
C GLU A 206 -5.24 -9.94 -33.96
N PRO A 207 -5.08 -10.75 -35.02
CA PRO A 207 -3.84 -10.86 -35.76
C PRO A 207 -3.29 -9.54 -36.29
N ASP A 208 -4.18 -8.59 -36.61
CA ASP A 208 -3.81 -7.26 -37.14
C ASP A 208 -3.04 -6.42 -36.13
N TRP A 209 -3.17 -6.71 -34.83
CA TRP A 209 -2.49 -6.02 -33.74
C TRP A 209 -1.18 -6.66 -33.31
N LYS A 210 -0.83 -7.81 -33.88
CA LYS A 210 0.42 -8.49 -33.55
C LYS A 210 1.63 -7.61 -33.86
N GLY A 211 2.45 -7.34 -32.81
CA GLY A 211 3.62 -6.49 -32.89
C GLY A 211 3.33 -4.98 -32.97
N ARG A 212 2.09 -4.57 -32.75
CA ARG A 212 1.68 -3.14 -32.71
C ARG A 212 1.39 -2.60 -31.32
N VAL A 213 1.36 -3.46 -30.32
CA VAL A 213 1.16 -3.09 -28.93
C VAL A 213 2.51 -2.96 -28.23
N LEU A 214 2.78 -1.81 -27.64
CA LEU A 214 3.97 -1.59 -26.80
C LEU A 214 3.55 -1.65 -25.33
N MET A 215 4.21 -2.50 -24.57
CA MET A 215 4.02 -2.66 -23.14
C MET A 215 5.36 -2.98 -22.48
N GLN A 216 5.57 -2.51 -21.25
CA GLN A 216 6.70 -2.98 -20.46
C GLN A 216 6.51 -4.46 -20.09
N ASN A 217 7.61 -5.19 -19.98
CA ASN A 217 7.53 -6.57 -19.54
C ASN A 217 6.98 -6.64 -18.09
N PRO A 218 5.84 -7.29 -17.87
CA PRO A 218 5.22 -7.36 -16.55
C PRO A 218 6.04 -8.14 -15.51
N LEU A 219 7.02 -8.94 -15.97
CA LEU A 219 7.91 -9.69 -15.08
C LEU A 219 9.07 -8.83 -14.53
N ASP A 220 9.37 -7.71 -15.17
CA ASP A 220 10.50 -6.86 -14.78
C ASP A 220 10.12 -5.84 -13.68
N ASN A 221 8.82 -5.66 -13.43
CA ASN A 221 8.34 -4.63 -12.53
C ASN A 221 7.03 -5.06 -11.86
N LEU A 222 7.01 -5.05 -10.53
CA LEU A 222 5.85 -5.44 -9.72
C LEU A 222 4.58 -4.67 -10.10
N ALA A 223 4.70 -3.37 -10.43
CA ALA A 223 3.58 -2.54 -10.85
C ALA A 223 2.87 -3.08 -12.09
N TRP A 224 3.65 -3.52 -13.07
CA TRP A 224 3.10 -4.10 -14.29
C TRP A 224 2.57 -5.51 -14.06
N GLY A 225 3.22 -6.28 -13.18
CA GLY A 225 2.72 -7.57 -12.73
C GLY A 225 1.34 -7.44 -12.08
N SER A 226 1.20 -6.54 -11.13
CA SER A 226 -0.07 -6.26 -10.44
C SER A 226 -1.16 -5.75 -11.41
N TRP A 227 -0.79 -4.89 -12.37
CA TRP A 227 -1.73 -4.42 -13.39
C TRP A 227 -2.25 -5.57 -14.26
N ILE A 228 -1.37 -6.48 -14.70
CA ILE A 228 -1.75 -7.67 -15.48
C ILE A 228 -2.66 -8.60 -14.66
N THR A 229 -2.31 -8.88 -13.40
CA THR A 229 -3.15 -9.73 -12.54
C THR A 229 -4.52 -9.11 -12.27
N GLY A 230 -4.63 -7.78 -12.31
CA GLY A 230 -5.89 -7.06 -12.21
C GLY A 230 -6.93 -7.47 -13.25
N PHE A 231 -6.51 -7.96 -14.42
CA PHE A 231 -7.44 -8.50 -15.42
C PHE A 231 -8.15 -9.79 -14.96
N CYS A 232 -7.56 -10.51 -14.01
CA CYS A 232 -7.99 -11.84 -13.59
C CYS A 232 -8.80 -11.87 -12.29
N VAL A 233 -8.96 -10.72 -11.61
CA VAL A 233 -9.58 -10.63 -10.27
C VAL A 233 -10.73 -9.63 -10.22
N GLY A 234 -11.51 -9.69 -9.15
CA GLY A 234 -12.66 -8.81 -8.94
C GLY A 234 -13.75 -8.99 -10.00
N ASP A 235 -14.33 -7.89 -10.45
CA ASP A 235 -15.37 -7.83 -11.47
C ASP A 235 -14.84 -7.66 -12.91
N VAL A 236 -13.52 -7.48 -13.07
CA VAL A 236 -12.90 -7.27 -14.38
C VAL A 236 -13.09 -8.46 -15.33
N PRO A 237 -12.97 -9.74 -14.91
CA PRO A 237 -13.27 -10.87 -15.77
C PRO A 237 -14.69 -10.85 -16.36
N ASP A 238 -15.69 -10.46 -15.55
CA ASP A 238 -17.07 -10.38 -16.02
C ASP A 238 -17.26 -9.23 -17.03
N GLN A 239 -16.62 -8.09 -16.79
CA GLN A 239 -16.58 -6.97 -17.73
C GLN A 239 -15.91 -7.37 -19.05
N LEU A 240 -14.81 -8.12 -19.01
CA LEU A 240 -14.14 -8.64 -20.20
C LEU A 240 -15.04 -9.63 -20.98
N ALA A 241 -15.72 -10.54 -20.30
CA ALA A 241 -16.64 -11.46 -20.93
C ALA A 241 -17.81 -10.71 -21.62
N ALA A 242 -18.38 -9.71 -20.96
CA ALA A 242 -19.42 -8.86 -21.52
C ALA A 242 -18.93 -8.08 -22.75
N SER A 243 -17.74 -7.48 -22.66
CA SER A 243 -17.09 -6.74 -23.75
C SER A 243 -16.78 -7.64 -24.96
N TYR A 244 -16.39 -8.90 -24.71
CA TYR A 244 -16.21 -9.90 -25.78
C TYR A 244 -17.53 -10.18 -26.51
N LYS A 245 -18.59 -10.40 -25.75
CA LYS A 245 -19.93 -10.63 -26.29
C LYS A 245 -20.45 -9.45 -27.11
N GLU A 246 -20.20 -8.23 -26.63
CA GLU A 246 -20.55 -7.01 -27.35
C GLU A 246 -19.82 -6.93 -28.71
N LEU A 247 -18.51 -7.21 -28.73
CA LEU A 247 -17.71 -7.12 -29.94
C LEU A 247 -18.03 -8.21 -30.95
N TYR A 248 -18.16 -9.47 -30.51
CA TYR A 248 -18.24 -10.62 -31.40
C TYR A 248 -19.65 -11.24 -31.52
N GLY A 249 -20.63 -10.76 -30.75
CA GLY A 249 -22.01 -11.23 -30.77
C GLY A 249 -22.21 -12.65 -30.21
N LYS A 250 -21.25 -13.19 -29.50
CA LYS A 250 -21.26 -14.55 -28.91
C LYS A 250 -20.57 -14.58 -27.55
N ASP A 251 -20.92 -15.55 -26.73
CA ASP A 251 -20.29 -15.75 -25.45
C ASP A 251 -18.81 -16.18 -25.62
N LEU A 252 -17.96 -15.76 -24.67
CA LEU A 252 -16.56 -16.14 -24.64
C LEU A 252 -16.42 -17.62 -24.25
N GLU A 253 -15.71 -18.36 -25.07
CA GLU A 253 -15.29 -19.73 -24.74
C GLU A 253 -13.86 -19.67 -24.15
N LEU A 254 -13.68 -20.23 -22.97
CA LEU A 254 -12.37 -20.29 -22.31
C LEU A 254 -11.56 -21.47 -22.85
N SER A 255 -10.30 -21.21 -23.17
CA SER A 255 -9.37 -22.28 -23.54
C SER A 255 -8.89 -23.04 -22.31
N ASP A 256 -8.32 -24.22 -22.52
CA ASP A 256 -7.75 -25.04 -21.46
C ASP A 256 -6.73 -24.26 -20.62
N GLY A 257 -6.90 -24.32 -19.28
CA GLY A 257 -6.06 -23.65 -18.32
C GLY A 257 -6.42 -22.20 -18.05
N CYS A 258 -7.49 -21.65 -18.68
CA CYS A 258 -8.03 -20.34 -18.36
C CYS A 258 -9.20 -20.45 -17.38
N GLU A 259 -9.08 -19.85 -16.20
CA GLU A 259 -10.11 -19.89 -15.15
C GLU A 259 -11.24 -18.90 -15.41
N ASN A 260 -10.92 -17.77 -16.08
CA ASN A 260 -11.90 -16.73 -16.41
C ASN A 260 -11.49 -15.91 -17.64
N ALA A 261 -12.29 -14.91 -18.00
CA ALA A 261 -12.06 -14.07 -19.18
C ALA A 261 -10.74 -13.28 -19.12
N GLY A 262 -10.24 -12.95 -17.94
CA GLY A 262 -8.96 -12.27 -17.76
C GLY A 262 -7.78 -13.15 -18.23
N TYR A 263 -7.75 -14.39 -17.77
CA TYR A 263 -6.73 -15.36 -18.22
C TYR A 263 -6.81 -15.62 -19.72
N GLU A 264 -8.03 -15.75 -20.25
CA GLU A 264 -8.24 -15.95 -21.68
C GLU A 264 -7.77 -14.75 -22.51
N PHE A 265 -8.07 -13.52 -22.03
CA PHE A 265 -7.60 -12.28 -22.66
C PHE A 265 -6.08 -12.21 -22.71
N LEU A 266 -5.42 -12.42 -21.57
CA LEU A 266 -3.95 -12.39 -21.47
C LEU A 266 -3.30 -13.46 -22.32
N LYS A 267 -3.88 -14.66 -22.37
CA LYS A 267 -3.40 -15.77 -23.22
C LYS A 267 -3.48 -15.43 -24.71
N ARG A 268 -4.54 -14.75 -25.15
CA ARG A 268 -4.69 -14.34 -26.56
C ARG A 268 -3.85 -13.12 -26.91
N LEU A 269 -3.54 -12.26 -25.93
CA LEU A 269 -2.71 -11.06 -26.13
C LEU A 269 -1.23 -11.41 -26.33
N HIS A 270 -0.77 -12.52 -25.73
CA HIS A 270 0.60 -13.03 -25.83
C HIS A 270 0.85 -13.69 -27.18
#